data_32a0b5d1102445f3dff31bb9ee95f085
#
_entry.id   32a0b5d1102445f3dff31bb9ee95f085
#
_cell.length_a   1.000
_cell.length_b   1.000
_cell.length_c   1.000
_cell.angle_alpha   90.00
_cell.angle_beta   90.00
_cell.angle_gamma   90.00
#
_symmetry.space_group_name_H-M   'P 1'
#
loop_
_entity.id
_entity.type
_entity.pdbx_description
1 polymer ?
#
loop_
_entity_poly.entity_id
_entity_poly.type
_entity_poly.pdbx_seq_one_letter_code
_entity_poly.pdbx_strand_id
1 'polypeptide(L)'
;IGCYTLGNAKPLDMCDTCLCMGADITMAQGFFHTEPDRLCFSFIGDSTFFASGITGVVNAVYNQSHQTLCILDNSTTAMTGHQPHPGTGVTMMGQIVDKISIPKILESVGVKPIIEVNPFNLEEAVNAVKEASSAPGVSAVIFKSPCISVASKLGYKFPGHKSVDSAKCIGCQKCIRELGCPALSVSLTKNEKGKQVVEIDSSLCTGCSLCAQVCPTGAIS
;
A
#
# COMPACT_ATOMS: atom_id res chain seq x y z
N ILE A 1 3.47 12.19 -4.16
CA ILE A 1 2.32 12.89 -3.57
C ILE A 1 1.07 12.09 -3.93
N GLY A 2 0.16 11.92 -2.98
CA GLY A 2 -1.01 11.06 -3.05
C GLY A 2 -1.23 10.41 -1.69
N CYS A 3 -2.26 9.55 -1.54
CA CYS A 3 -2.52 8.88 -0.26
C CYS A 3 -1.33 8.04 0.23
N TYR A 4 -0.53 7.50 -0.67
CA TYR A 4 0.68 6.73 -0.34
C TYR A 4 1.77 7.56 0.35
N THR A 5 1.77 8.89 0.24
CA THR A 5 2.68 9.77 0.98
C THR A 5 2.45 9.69 2.51
N LEU A 6 1.29 9.20 2.96
CA LEU A 6 1.03 8.96 4.37
C LEU A 6 2.00 7.94 5.00
N GLY A 7 2.63 7.08 4.19
CA GLY A 7 3.70 6.20 4.64
C GLY A 7 4.95 6.93 5.17
N ASN A 8 5.11 8.23 4.81
CA ASN A 8 6.19 9.07 5.35
C ASN A 8 5.89 9.59 6.77
N ALA A 9 4.64 9.55 7.20
CA ALA A 9 4.28 10.01 8.54
C ALA A 9 4.72 9.02 9.62
N LYS A 10 5.10 9.54 10.80
CA LYS A 10 5.36 8.68 11.96
C LYS A 10 4.07 7.96 12.40
N PRO A 11 4.16 6.73 12.87
CA PRO A 11 5.36 5.96 13.22
C PRO A 11 6.01 5.20 12.06
N LEU A 12 5.49 5.28 10.83
CA LEU A 12 5.95 4.45 9.72
C LEU A 12 7.31 4.92 9.16
N ASP A 13 7.45 6.21 8.88
CA ASP A 13 8.70 6.86 8.42
C ASP A 13 9.37 6.07 7.27
N MET A 14 8.57 5.68 6.26
CA MET A 14 8.93 4.71 5.22
C MET A 14 9.44 5.34 3.93
N CYS A 15 9.71 6.64 3.91
CA CYS A 15 10.01 7.33 2.66
C CYS A 15 11.37 8.00 2.73
N ASP A 16 12.34 7.51 1.97
CA ASP A 16 13.65 8.15 1.85
C ASP A 16 13.59 9.44 1.01
N THR A 17 12.76 9.43 -0.03
CA THR A 17 12.59 10.58 -0.93
C THR A 17 11.14 10.72 -1.39
N CYS A 18 10.69 11.98 -1.53
CA CYS A 18 9.39 12.32 -2.08
C CYS A 18 9.50 13.63 -2.86
N LEU A 19 9.19 13.61 -4.16
CA LEU A 19 9.29 14.81 -5.01
C LEU A 19 7.92 15.17 -5.59
N CYS A 20 7.58 14.69 -6.78
CA CYS A 20 6.31 14.94 -7.43
C CYS A 20 5.65 13.64 -7.89
N MET A 21 4.36 13.68 -8.22
CA MET A 21 3.59 12.51 -8.67
C MET A 21 4.23 11.89 -9.90
N GLY A 22 4.62 10.60 -9.82
CA GLY A 22 5.26 9.84 -10.90
C GLY A 22 6.79 9.97 -10.98
N ALA A 23 7.43 10.76 -10.12
CA ALA A 23 8.88 10.87 -10.07
C ALA A 23 9.55 9.68 -9.35
N ASP A 24 8.81 8.92 -8.58
CA ASP A 24 9.28 7.76 -7.81
C ASP A 24 10.04 6.76 -8.67
N ILE A 25 9.50 6.41 -9.84
CA ILE A 25 10.10 5.43 -10.77
C ILE A 25 11.44 5.94 -11.33
N THR A 26 11.48 7.20 -11.74
CA THR A 26 12.70 7.80 -12.33
C THR A 26 13.74 8.13 -11.27
N MET A 27 13.34 8.45 -10.04
CA MET A 27 14.26 8.62 -8.92
C MET A 27 14.90 7.28 -8.52
N ALA A 28 14.10 6.21 -8.42
CA ALA A 28 14.62 4.86 -8.14
C ALA A 28 15.62 4.41 -9.21
N GLN A 29 15.37 4.74 -10.48
CA GLN A 29 16.32 4.49 -11.57
C GLN A 29 17.63 5.27 -11.36
N GLY A 30 17.56 6.54 -10.96
CA GLY A 30 18.73 7.35 -10.64
C GLY A 30 19.55 6.75 -9.50
N PHE A 31 18.89 6.31 -8.44
CA PHE A 31 19.56 5.64 -7.31
C PHE A 31 20.23 4.34 -7.74
N PHE A 32 19.55 3.51 -8.52
CA PHE A 32 20.16 2.29 -9.04
C PHE A 32 21.45 2.55 -9.82
N HIS A 33 21.50 3.57 -10.66
CA HIS A 33 22.70 3.89 -11.43
C HIS A 33 23.85 4.45 -10.58
N THR A 34 23.56 5.01 -9.43
CA THR A 34 24.58 5.54 -8.50
C THR A 34 24.95 4.55 -7.39
N GLU A 35 24.01 3.69 -6.99
CA GLU A 35 24.16 2.72 -5.90
C GLU A 35 23.57 1.36 -6.32
N PRO A 36 24.18 0.63 -7.28
CA PRO A 36 23.58 -0.56 -7.91
C PRO A 36 23.40 -1.75 -6.96
N ASP A 37 24.07 -1.77 -5.82
CA ASP A 37 23.96 -2.82 -4.81
C ASP A 37 22.76 -2.63 -3.86
N ARG A 38 22.06 -1.50 -3.99
CA ARG A 38 20.87 -1.21 -3.17
C ARG A 38 19.58 -1.64 -3.85
N LEU A 39 18.68 -2.21 -3.05
CA LEU A 39 17.30 -2.44 -3.48
C LEU A 39 16.54 -1.11 -3.52
N CYS A 40 15.97 -0.81 -4.67
CA CYS A 40 15.16 0.38 -4.88
C CYS A 40 13.68 0.02 -5.02
N PHE A 41 12.84 0.65 -4.21
CA PHE A 41 11.38 0.53 -4.28
C PHE A 41 10.77 1.87 -4.67
N SER A 42 9.88 1.86 -5.65
CA SER A 42 9.09 3.04 -6.02
C SER A 42 7.61 2.79 -5.71
N PHE A 43 6.97 3.75 -5.04
CA PHE A 43 5.56 3.66 -4.64
C PHE A 43 4.72 4.64 -5.44
N ILE A 44 3.74 4.14 -6.16
CA ILE A 44 2.87 4.94 -7.03
C ILE A 44 1.42 4.48 -6.90
N GLY A 45 0.49 5.43 -6.90
CA GLY A 45 -0.94 5.12 -6.99
C GLY A 45 -1.37 4.80 -8.41
N ASP A 46 -2.46 4.05 -8.57
CA ASP A 46 -3.04 3.66 -9.85
C ASP A 46 -3.35 4.85 -10.77
N SER A 47 -3.99 5.89 -10.27
CA SER A 47 -4.26 7.11 -11.03
C SER A 47 -2.97 7.79 -11.50
N THR A 48 -1.98 7.91 -10.62
CA THR A 48 -0.68 8.52 -10.96
C THR A 48 0.09 7.67 -11.96
N PHE A 49 -0.01 6.34 -11.88
CA PHE A 49 0.58 5.43 -12.85
C PHE A 49 0.10 5.76 -14.27
N PHE A 50 -1.22 5.91 -14.46
CA PHE A 50 -1.77 6.29 -15.76
C PHE A 50 -1.41 7.72 -16.20
N ALA A 51 -1.36 8.66 -15.24
CA ALA A 51 -1.12 10.07 -15.56
C ALA A 51 0.34 10.36 -15.94
N SER A 52 1.32 9.74 -15.25
CA SER A 52 2.74 10.09 -15.41
C SER A 52 3.73 8.94 -15.16
N GLY A 53 3.28 7.78 -14.65
CA GLY A 53 4.16 6.67 -14.33
C GLY A 53 4.64 5.87 -15.54
N ILE A 54 3.80 5.67 -16.55
CA ILE A 54 4.06 4.76 -17.69
C ILE A 54 5.39 5.11 -18.40
N THR A 55 5.64 6.37 -18.65
CA THR A 55 6.89 6.82 -19.31
C THR A 55 8.12 6.50 -18.49
N GLY A 56 8.03 6.60 -17.15
CA GLY A 56 9.08 6.21 -16.23
C GLY A 56 9.37 4.71 -16.30
N VAL A 57 8.32 3.88 -16.38
CA VAL A 57 8.47 2.41 -16.51
C VAL A 57 9.16 2.04 -17.81
N VAL A 58 8.71 2.60 -18.93
CA VAL A 58 9.34 2.36 -20.25
C VAL A 58 10.83 2.72 -20.21
N ASN A 59 11.15 3.86 -19.62
CA ASN A 59 12.53 4.33 -19.48
C ASN A 59 13.35 3.39 -18.57
N ALA A 60 12.81 2.96 -17.44
CA ALA A 60 13.48 2.07 -16.50
C ALA A 60 13.81 0.70 -17.14
N VAL A 61 12.86 0.12 -17.88
CA VAL A 61 13.07 -1.15 -18.60
C VAL A 61 14.10 -0.98 -19.72
N TYR A 62 13.98 0.08 -20.51
CA TYR A 62 14.91 0.36 -21.60
C TYR A 62 16.36 0.51 -21.10
N ASN A 63 16.56 1.22 -19.98
CA ASN A 63 17.87 1.42 -19.37
C ASN A 63 18.31 0.31 -18.41
N GLN A 64 17.60 -0.83 -18.41
CA GLN A 64 17.94 -2.00 -17.60
C GLN A 64 18.09 -1.69 -16.10
N SER A 65 17.26 -0.81 -15.58
CA SER A 65 17.22 -0.50 -14.15
C SER A 65 16.82 -1.72 -13.34
N HIS A 66 17.33 -1.82 -12.11
CA HIS A 66 16.87 -2.82 -11.15
C HIS A 66 16.08 -2.12 -10.05
N GLN A 67 14.76 -2.29 -10.07
CA GLN A 67 13.87 -1.71 -9.09
C GLN A 67 12.54 -2.48 -9.01
N THR A 68 11.88 -2.37 -7.87
CA THR A 68 10.55 -2.95 -7.64
C THR A 68 9.51 -1.83 -7.60
N LEU A 69 8.55 -1.88 -8.54
CA LEU A 69 7.42 -0.98 -8.57
C LEU A 69 6.34 -1.46 -7.60
N CYS A 70 6.00 -0.67 -6.60
CA CYS A 70 4.89 -0.90 -5.68
C CYS A 70 3.69 -0.06 -6.13
N ILE A 71 2.77 -0.65 -6.88
CA ILE A 71 1.60 0.06 -7.41
C ILE A 71 0.42 -0.14 -6.45
N LEU A 72 -0.10 0.95 -5.91
CA LEU A 72 -1.20 0.95 -4.96
C LEU A 72 -2.52 1.19 -5.73
N ASP A 73 -3.15 0.10 -6.18
CA ASP A 73 -4.42 0.13 -6.92
C ASP A 73 -5.59 0.14 -5.94
N ASN A 74 -6.11 1.34 -5.67
CA ASN A 74 -7.29 1.54 -4.85
C ASN A 74 -8.57 1.81 -5.67
N SER A 75 -8.49 1.66 -6.99
CA SER A 75 -9.59 1.79 -7.96
C SER A 75 -10.24 3.18 -7.98
N THR A 76 -9.52 4.23 -7.59
CA THR A 76 -10.04 5.62 -7.64
C THR A 76 -8.92 6.64 -7.46
N THR A 77 -9.11 7.86 -7.96
CA THR A 77 -8.27 9.02 -7.61
C THR A 77 -8.77 9.61 -6.29
N ALA A 78 -8.39 8.97 -5.16
CA ALA A 78 -9.05 9.18 -3.88
C ALA A 78 -8.90 10.59 -3.30
N MET A 79 -7.67 11.12 -3.21
CA MET A 79 -7.33 12.32 -2.45
C MET A 79 -8.06 13.58 -2.95
N THR A 80 -8.33 13.68 -4.23
CA THR A 80 -8.93 14.88 -4.86
C THR A 80 -10.44 14.76 -5.08
N GLY A 81 -11.08 13.73 -4.55
CA GLY A 81 -12.55 13.59 -4.59
C GLY A 81 -13.05 12.37 -5.36
N HIS A 82 -12.27 11.31 -5.42
CA HIS A 82 -12.66 10.01 -6.01
C HIS A 82 -12.99 10.07 -7.51
N GLN A 83 -12.20 10.83 -8.27
CA GLN A 83 -12.37 10.90 -9.71
C GLN A 83 -12.05 9.56 -10.39
N PRO A 84 -12.70 9.28 -11.53
CA PRO A 84 -12.33 8.14 -12.36
C PRO A 84 -10.94 8.34 -13.01
N HIS A 85 -10.31 7.25 -13.37
CA HIS A 85 -9.09 7.17 -14.13
C HIS A 85 -9.17 5.96 -15.08
N PRO A 86 -8.24 5.75 -16.03
CA PRO A 86 -8.36 4.70 -17.07
C PRO A 86 -8.60 3.28 -16.53
N GLY A 87 -8.14 2.96 -15.31
CA GLY A 87 -8.37 1.66 -14.66
C GLY A 87 -9.74 1.48 -14.00
N THR A 88 -10.58 2.53 -13.93
CA THR A 88 -11.88 2.43 -13.21
C THR A 88 -13.01 1.88 -14.07
N GLY A 89 -12.93 1.98 -15.39
CA GLY A 89 -14.01 1.57 -16.32
C GLY A 89 -15.14 2.59 -16.43
N VAL A 90 -14.89 3.83 -16.00
CA VAL A 90 -15.83 4.96 -16.13
C VAL A 90 -15.06 6.17 -16.63
N THR A 91 -15.57 6.86 -17.66
CA THR A 91 -14.98 8.11 -18.16
C THR A 91 -15.31 9.28 -17.23
N MET A 92 -14.62 10.41 -17.42
CA MET A 92 -14.94 11.65 -16.68
C MET A 92 -16.37 12.15 -16.93
N MET A 93 -16.97 11.78 -18.07
CA MET A 93 -18.37 12.13 -18.43
C MET A 93 -19.38 11.07 -17.98
N GLY A 94 -18.95 10.07 -17.18
CA GLY A 94 -19.80 9.04 -16.62
C GLY A 94 -20.13 7.87 -17.56
N GLN A 95 -19.53 7.80 -18.74
CA GLN A 95 -19.74 6.69 -19.66
C GLN A 95 -19.02 5.43 -19.15
N ILE A 96 -19.67 4.29 -19.25
CA ILE A 96 -19.07 2.99 -18.93
C ILE A 96 -18.24 2.52 -20.13
N VAL A 97 -16.99 2.15 -19.86
CA VAL A 97 -16.01 1.71 -20.85
C VAL A 97 -15.17 0.56 -20.29
N ASP A 98 -14.43 -0.12 -21.15
CA ASP A 98 -13.48 -1.14 -20.70
C ASP A 98 -12.36 -0.54 -19.87
N LYS A 99 -11.97 -1.24 -18.81
CA LYS A 99 -10.84 -0.86 -17.95
C LYS A 99 -9.53 -1.08 -18.69
N ILE A 100 -8.65 -0.10 -18.62
CA ILE A 100 -7.26 -0.29 -19.05
C ILE A 100 -6.51 -1.04 -17.93
N SER A 101 -5.86 -2.12 -18.29
CA SER A 101 -5.20 -3.03 -17.34
C SER A 101 -3.75 -2.61 -17.08
N ILE A 102 -3.43 -2.30 -15.83
CA ILE A 102 -2.05 -2.02 -15.39
C ILE A 102 -1.13 -3.21 -15.66
N PRO A 103 -1.48 -4.47 -15.27
CA PRO A 103 -0.64 -5.63 -15.58
C PRO A 103 -0.30 -5.78 -17.06
N LYS A 104 -1.29 -5.60 -17.95
CA LYS A 104 -1.06 -5.71 -19.41
C LYS A 104 -0.11 -4.63 -19.94
N ILE A 105 -0.17 -3.42 -19.41
CA ILE A 105 0.78 -2.36 -19.77
C ILE A 105 2.19 -2.75 -19.32
N LEU A 106 2.34 -3.16 -18.08
CA LEU A 106 3.64 -3.58 -17.52
C LEU A 106 4.23 -4.77 -18.31
N GLU A 107 3.40 -5.76 -18.61
CA GLU A 107 3.80 -6.93 -19.40
C GLU A 107 4.26 -6.53 -20.81
N SER A 108 3.53 -5.63 -21.48
CA SER A 108 3.84 -5.19 -22.84
C SER A 108 5.18 -4.47 -22.96
N VAL A 109 5.67 -3.87 -21.88
CA VAL A 109 6.99 -3.18 -21.85
C VAL A 109 8.10 -4.05 -21.25
N GLY A 110 7.79 -5.27 -20.80
CA GLY A 110 8.79 -6.25 -20.36
C GLY A 110 9.06 -6.27 -18.85
N VAL A 111 8.21 -5.68 -18.02
CA VAL A 111 8.31 -5.80 -16.56
C VAL A 111 7.99 -7.24 -16.13
N LYS A 112 8.82 -7.83 -15.28
CA LYS A 112 8.64 -9.17 -14.72
C LYS A 112 9.49 -9.43 -13.47
N PRO A 113 8.99 -10.15 -12.44
CA PRO A 113 7.60 -10.61 -12.33
C PRO A 113 6.62 -9.46 -12.12
N ILE A 114 5.33 -9.72 -12.34
CA ILE A 114 4.21 -8.85 -11.99
C ILE A 114 3.31 -9.65 -11.05
N ILE A 115 3.18 -9.21 -9.80
CA ILE A 115 2.46 -9.94 -8.76
C ILE A 115 1.31 -9.07 -8.24
N GLU A 116 0.07 -9.53 -8.38
CA GLU A 116 -1.08 -8.86 -7.76
C GLU A 116 -1.39 -9.50 -6.41
N VAL A 117 -1.55 -8.67 -5.35
CA VAL A 117 -1.85 -9.13 -3.99
C VAL A 117 -2.92 -8.27 -3.33
N ASN A 118 -3.63 -8.86 -2.40
CA ASN A 118 -4.48 -8.11 -1.48
C ASN A 118 -3.61 -7.53 -0.34
N PRO A 119 -3.51 -6.20 -0.19
CA PRO A 119 -2.68 -5.58 0.85
C PRO A 119 -3.16 -5.89 2.29
N PHE A 120 -4.40 -6.39 2.45
CA PHE A 120 -4.93 -6.80 3.75
C PHE A 120 -4.56 -8.25 4.13
N ASN A 121 -3.88 -8.99 3.28
CA ASN A 121 -3.19 -10.23 3.64
C ASN A 121 -1.69 -9.92 3.77
N LEU A 122 -1.25 -9.69 5.00
CA LEU A 122 0.10 -9.20 5.27
C LEU A 122 1.19 -10.20 4.86
N GLU A 123 0.96 -11.48 5.10
CA GLU A 123 1.91 -12.54 4.75
C GLU A 123 2.12 -12.62 3.23
N GLU A 124 1.03 -12.64 2.47
CA GLU A 124 1.04 -12.66 1.00
C GLU A 124 1.73 -11.41 0.43
N ALA A 125 1.38 -10.23 0.97
CA ALA A 125 1.96 -8.97 0.56
C ALA A 125 3.49 -8.92 0.79
N VAL A 126 3.95 -9.36 1.95
CA VAL A 126 5.39 -9.42 2.27
C VAL A 126 6.12 -10.41 1.37
N ASN A 127 5.53 -11.59 1.12
CA ASN A 127 6.14 -12.61 0.25
C ASN A 127 6.23 -12.12 -1.20
N ALA A 128 5.20 -11.44 -1.70
CA ALA A 128 5.21 -10.85 -3.05
C ALA A 128 6.31 -9.80 -3.22
N VAL A 129 6.51 -8.93 -2.21
CA VAL A 129 7.61 -7.94 -2.25
C VAL A 129 8.97 -8.63 -2.26
N LYS A 130 9.18 -9.65 -1.43
CA LYS A 130 10.43 -10.41 -1.38
C LYS A 130 10.72 -11.11 -2.72
N GLU A 131 9.71 -11.74 -3.30
CA GLU A 131 9.83 -12.40 -4.61
C GLU A 131 10.18 -11.38 -5.70
N ALA A 132 9.41 -10.29 -5.80
CA ALA A 132 9.62 -9.26 -6.81
C ALA A 132 11.00 -8.60 -6.68
N SER A 133 11.44 -8.29 -5.45
CA SER A 133 12.74 -7.62 -5.21
C SER A 133 13.95 -8.54 -5.44
N SER A 134 13.74 -9.85 -5.46
CA SER A 134 14.80 -10.83 -5.76
C SER A 134 14.99 -11.06 -7.27
N ALA A 135 14.05 -10.61 -8.08
CA ALA A 135 14.11 -10.78 -9.52
C ALA A 135 15.01 -9.71 -10.18
N PRO A 136 15.77 -10.06 -11.23
CA PRO A 136 16.59 -9.08 -11.93
C PRO A 136 15.74 -8.13 -12.76
N GLY A 137 16.19 -6.89 -12.90
CA GLY A 137 15.55 -5.87 -13.73
C GLY A 137 14.38 -5.17 -13.04
N VAL A 138 13.39 -4.74 -13.82
CA VAL A 138 12.20 -4.06 -13.30
C VAL A 138 11.12 -5.07 -12.98
N SER A 139 10.72 -5.16 -11.73
CA SER A 139 9.62 -5.99 -11.23
C SER A 139 8.45 -5.13 -10.72
N ALA A 140 7.28 -5.72 -10.52
CA ALA A 140 6.13 -5.00 -9.98
C ALA A 140 5.32 -5.82 -8.99
N VAL A 141 4.88 -5.17 -7.91
CA VAL A 141 3.85 -5.67 -7.00
C VAL A 141 2.66 -4.71 -7.05
N ILE A 142 1.49 -5.22 -7.40
CA ILE A 142 0.25 -4.45 -7.46
C ILE A 142 -0.57 -4.79 -6.22
N PHE A 143 -0.63 -3.86 -5.29
CA PHE A 143 -1.45 -3.96 -4.09
C PHE A 143 -2.87 -3.51 -4.41
N LYS A 144 -3.78 -4.47 -4.59
CA LYS A 144 -5.11 -4.22 -5.11
C LYS A 144 -6.18 -4.36 -4.04
N SER A 145 -6.77 -3.25 -3.69
CA SER A 145 -7.94 -3.20 -2.81
C SER A 145 -8.65 -1.86 -2.98
N PRO A 146 -9.99 -1.83 -3.02
CA PRO A 146 -10.71 -0.57 -3.17
C PRO A 146 -10.41 0.39 -2.00
N CYS A 147 -10.36 1.68 -2.30
CA CYS A 147 -10.25 2.72 -1.29
C CYS A 147 -11.34 2.55 -0.22
N ILE A 148 -10.97 2.58 1.05
CA ILE A 148 -11.87 2.39 2.19
C ILE A 148 -13.10 3.30 2.12
N SER A 149 -12.91 4.57 1.71
CA SER A 149 -13.99 5.56 1.63
C SER A 149 -15.08 5.22 0.59
N VAL A 150 -14.75 4.39 -0.40
CA VAL A 150 -15.70 3.99 -1.46
C VAL A 150 -15.94 2.47 -1.49
N ALA A 151 -15.28 1.72 -0.63
CA ALA A 151 -15.32 0.24 -0.62
C ALA A 151 -16.75 -0.30 -0.58
N SER A 152 -17.61 0.24 0.27
CA SER A 152 -19.01 -0.19 0.39
C SER A 152 -19.82 0.09 -0.89
N LYS A 153 -19.55 1.21 -1.58
CA LYS A 153 -20.18 1.56 -2.87
C LYS A 153 -19.75 0.60 -3.97
N LEU A 154 -18.54 0.04 -3.87
CA LEU A 154 -17.99 -0.95 -4.79
C LEU A 154 -18.35 -2.41 -4.38
N GLY A 155 -19.22 -2.59 -3.39
CA GLY A 155 -19.65 -3.91 -2.93
C GLY A 155 -18.63 -4.65 -2.04
N TYR A 156 -17.53 -3.99 -1.65
CA TYR A 156 -16.53 -4.58 -0.77
C TYR A 156 -16.95 -4.44 0.71
N LYS A 157 -16.85 -5.53 1.45
CA LYS A 157 -17.18 -5.54 2.90
C LYS A 157 -15.97 -5.99 3.70
N PHE A 158 -15.57 -5.19 4.67
CA PHE A 158 -14.58 -5.59 5.66
C PHE A 158 -15.20 -6.51 6.72
N PRO A 159 -14.40 -7.36 7.41
CA PRO A 159 -14.89 -8.35 8.38
C PRO A 159 -15.63 -7.79 9.61
N GLY A 160 -15.59 -6.49 9.84
CA GLY A 160 -16.17 -5.83 11.00
C GLY A 160 -15.12 -5.21 11.94
N HIS A 161 -15.59 -4.32 12.83
CA HIS A 161 -14.71 -3.64 13.77
C HIS A 161 -13.96 -4.64 14.64
N LYS A 162 -12.74 -4.27 14.99
CA LYS A 162 -11.88 -5.07 15.87
C LYS A 162 -11.95 -4.56 17.30
N SER A 163 -11.69 -5.46 18.24
CA SER A 163 -11.61 -5.18 19.68
C SER A 163 -10.31 -5.73 20.28
N VAL A 164 -9.93 -5.20 21.44
CA VAL A 164 -8.74 -5.64 22.18
C VAL A 164 -9.16 -6.36 23.44
N ASP A 165 -8.70 -7.62 23.58
CA ASP A 165 -8.76 -8.35 24.84
C ASP A 165 -7.64 -7.85 25.77
N SER A 166 -8.00 -7.08 26.79
CA SER A 166 -7.06 -6.48 27.72
C SER A 166 -6.29 -7.52 28.56
N ALA A 167 -6.86 -8.71 28.76
CA ALA A 167 -6.21 -9.80 29.49
C ALA A 167 -5.07 -10.41 28.67
N LYS A 168 -5.21 -10.47 27.35
CA LYS A 168 -4.18 -10.98 26.43
C LYS A 168 -3.18 -9.91 25.99
N CYS A 169 -3.55 -8.63 26.08
CA CYS A 169 -2.68 -7.55 25.62
C CYS A 169 -1.50 -7.34 26.55
N ILE A 170 -0.31 -7.58 26.07
CA ILE A 170 0.94 -7.40 26.84
C ILE A 170 1.50 -5.97 26.80
N GLY A 171 0.81 -5.03 26.18
CA GLY A 171 1.23 -3.63 26.08
C GLY A 171 2.49 -3.40 25.25
N CYS A 172 2.79 -4.26 24.29
CA CYS A 172 3.99 -4.14 23.44
C CYS A 172 3.89 -3.03 22.37
N GLN A 173 2.69 -2.54 22.09
CA GLN A 173 2.39 -1.48 21.10
C GLN A 173 2.87 -1.79 19.67
N LYS A 174 3.16 -3.06 19.34
CA LYS A 174 3.61 -3.46 18.01
C LYS A 174 2.60 -3.03 16.93
N CYS A 175 1.30 -3.26 17.19
CA CYS A 175 0.21 -2.89 16.28
C CYS A 175 0.14 -1.37 15.98
N ILE A 176 0.53 -0.51 16.93
CA ILE A 176 0.59 0.94 16.70
C ILE A 176 1.80 1.28 15.83
N ARG A 177 3.00 0.80 16.21
CA ARG A 177 4.24 1.18 15.55
C ARG A 177 4.38 0.66 14.12
N GLU A 178 3.86 -0.53 13.84
CA GLU A 178 3.99 -1.15 12.51
C GLU A 178 2.91 -0.73 11.52
N LEU A 179 1.75 -0.26 12.02
CA LEU A 179 0.64 0.05 11.13
C LEU A 179 0.31 1.54 11.01
N GLY A 180 0.68 2.36 12.00
CA GLY A 180 0.31 3.77 12.01
C GLY A 180 -1.21 4.00 11.90
N CYS A 181 -2.03 3.03 12.35
CA CYS A 181 -3.47 3.07 12.19
C CYS A 181 -4.09 4.13 13.11
N PRO A 182 -4.91 5.07 12.58
CA PRO A 182 -5.50 6.14 13.39
C PRO A 182 -6.52 5.64 14.43
N ALA A 183 -7.05 4.42 14.26
CA ALA A 183 -7.97 3.81 15.23
C ALA A 183 -7.26 3.21 16.45
N LEU A 184 -5.92 3.06 16.42
CA LEU A 184 -5.15 2.44 17.50
C LEU A 184 -4.52 3.50 18.38
N SER A 185 -4.76 3.41 19.69
CA SER A 185 -4.16 4.26 20.69
C SER A 185 -3.72 3.50 21.94
N VAL A 186 -2.91 4.13 22.76
CA VAL A 186 -2.52 3.59 24.07
C VAL A 186 -3.60 3.94 25.08
N SER A 187 -4.24 2.94 25.68
CA SER A 187 -5.27 3.12 26.70
C SER A 187 -4.69 3.57 28.05
N LEU A 188 -5.50 4.21 28.86
CA LEU A 188 -5.18 4.46 30.28
C LEU A 188 -5.23 3.18 31.11
N THR A 189 -5.92 2.14 30.65
CA THR A 189 -6.03 0.85 31.32
C THR A 189 -4.68 0.11 31.28
N LYS A 190 -4.33 -0.48 32.41
CA LYS A 190 -3.13 -1.30 32.55
C LYS A 190 -3.48 -2.78 32.69
N ASN A 191 -2.64 -3.63 32.15
CA ASN A 191 -2.73 -5.08 32.37
C ASN A 191 -2.17 -5.45 33.77
N GLU A 192 -2.24 -6.73 34.13
CA GLU A 192 -1.74 -7.27 35.43
C GLU A 192 -0.25 -6.98 35.69
N LYS A 193 0.55 -6.75 34.63
CA LYS A 193 1.97 -6.41 34.72
C LYS A 193 2.22 -4.89 34.78
N GLY A 194 1.18 -4.08 34.95
CA GLY A 194 1.26 -2.61 35.05
C GLY A 194 1.55 -1.89 33.72
N LYS A 195 1.54 -2.59 32.58
CA LYS A 195 1.75 -1.99 31.26
C LYS A 195 0.42 -1.52 30.67
N GLN A 196 0.41 -0.34 30.07
CA GLN A 196 -0.75 0.18 29.36
C GLN A 196 -1.10 -0.73 28.17
N VAL A 197 -2.36 -1.11 28.07
CA VAL A 197 -2.88 -1.89 26.93
C VAL A 197 -3.20 -0.96 25.76
N VAL A 198 -3.41 -1.54 24.58
CA VAL A 198 -3.87 -0.80 23.39
C VAL A 198 -5.39 -0.79 23.39
N GLU A 199 -5.98 0.24 22.84
CA GLU A 199 -7.41 0.33 22.57
C GLU A 199 -7.68 0.65 21.10
N ILE A 200 -8.88 0.33 20.64
CA ILE A 200 -9.34 0.58 19.26
C ILE A 200 -10.57 1.48 19.33
N ASP A 201 -10.47 2.63 18.68
CA ASP A 201 -11.63 3.50 18.45
C ASP A 201 -12.51 2.88 17.36
N SER A 202 -13.69 2.41 17.73
CA SER A 202 -14.64 1.78 16.81
C SER A 202 -15.19 2.74 15.75
N SER A 203 -15.19 4.04 16.02
CA SER A 203 -15.64 5.06 15.05
C SER A 203 -14.65 5.26 13.90
N LEU A 204 -13.36 4.99 14.14
CA LEU A 204 -12.29 5.07 13.15
C LEU A 204 -11.90 3.70 12.56
N CYS A 205 -12.29 2.61 13.22
CA CYS A 205 -11.94 1.25 12.79
C CYS A 205 -12.75 0.84 11.56
N THR A 206 -12.06 0.49 10.48
CA THR A 206 -12.69 -0.01 9.24
C THR A 206 -12.83 -1.52 9.20
N GLY A 207 -12.25 -2.25 10.15
CA GLY A 207 -12.32 -3.71 10.20
C GLY A 207 -11.36 -4.44 9.26
N CYS A 208 -10.31 -3.79 8.77
CA CYS A 208 -9.35 -4.39 7.82
C CYS A 208 -8.51 -5.55 8.37
N SER A 209 -8.51 -5.77 9.67
CA SER A 209 -7.85 -6.88 10.38
C SER A 209 -6.31 -6.90 10.35
N LEU A 210 -5.63 -5.89 9.83
CA LEU A 210 -4.15 -5.84 9.85
C LEU A 210 -3.58 -5.88 11.27
N CYS A 211 -4.22 -5.17 12.21
CA CYS A 211 -3.78 -5.14 13.60
C CYS A 211 -3.85 -6.52 14.29
N ALA A 212 -4.80 -7.36 13.91
CA ALA A 212 -4.88 -8.74 14.40
C ALA A 212 -3.71 -9.60 13.87
N GLN A 213 -3.31 -9.39 12.61
CA GLN A 213 -2.21 -10.15 11.98
C GLN A 213 -0.84 -9.83 12.59
N VAL A 214 -0.61 -8.60 13.05
CA VAL A 214 0.67 -8.21 13.68
C VAL A 214 0.69 -8.43 15.20
N CYS A 215 -0.45 -8.76 15.81
CA CYS A 215 -0.53 -8.95 17.26
C CYS A 215 0.12 -10.28 17.69
N PRO A 216 1.23 -10.26 18.45
CA PRO A 216 1.96 -11.48 18.77
C PRO A 216 1.25 -12.40 19.79
N THR A 217 0.23 -11.88 20.47
CA THR A 217 -0.52 -12.63 21.50
C THR A 217 -1.95 -12.95 21.08
N GLY A 218 -2.37 -12.55 19.87
CA GLY A 218 -3.76 -12.70 19.43
C GLY A 218 -4.77 -11.93 20.30
N ALA A 219 -4.34 -10.83 20.91
CA ALA A 219 -5.21 -9.99 21.73
C ALA A 219 -6.20 -9.14 20.95
N ILE A 220 -6.09 -9.10 19.62
CA ILE A 220 -6.98 -8.31 18.74
C ILE A 220 -7.79 -9.26 17.88
N SER A 221 -9.10 -9.14 17.97
CA SER A 221 -10.06 -10.01 17.26
C SER A 221 -11.20 -9.22 16.61
#